data_e6c8bfcda7c06c85c9532392a89309b2
#
_entry.id   e6c8bfcda7c06c85c9532392a89309b2
#
_cell.length_a   1.000
_cell.length_b   1.000
_cell.length_c   1.000
_cell.angle_alpha   90.00
_cell.angle_beta   90.00
_cell.angle_gamma   90.00
#
_symmetry.space_group_name_H-M   'P 1'
#
loop_
_entity.id
_entity.type
_entity.pdbx_description
1 polymer ?
#
loop_
_entity_poly.entity_id
_entity_poly.type
_entity_poly.pdbx_seq_one_letter_code
_entity_poly.pdbx_strand_id
1 'polypeptide(L)'
;ATLHYGAAQALRGVSLKAGAGKITCVLGRNGVGKTSLMRSIVGHHRLTSGSVAFEGKALDRSAAYDRARSGIAFVPQGREVFPLLTVRENLESGFAPLRRADRNIPAHVFELFPVLKQMLGRRGGDLSGGQQQQLAIGRALVMRPKLLVLDEPTEGIQPSIIKDIGRAIRYLRDQAGIAVLLVEQYLDFCRELADEVNIMDRGVIVHTGPAEDLDRADVRKFLTV
;
A
#
# COMPACT_ATOMS: atom_id res chain seq x y z
N ALA A 1 -2.26 -18.44 -3.02
CA ALA A 1 -1.13 -18.17 -2.14
C ALA A 1 -1.34 -18.76 -0.76
N THR A 2 -0.36 -19.49 -0.23
CA THR A 2 -0.36 -20.07 1.12
C THR A 2 0.92 -19.65 1.83
N LEU A 3 0.81 -19.28 3.11
CA LEU A 3 1.93 -18.85 3.93
C LEU A 3 1.83 -19.43 5.34
N HIS A 4 2.95 -19.95 5.85
CA HIS A 4 3.10 -20.42 7.22
C HIS A 4 4.22 -19.66 7.95
N TYR A 5 4.01 -19.40 9.23
CA TYR A 5 5.03 -18.98 10.21
C TYR A 5 5.22 -20.12 11.20
N GLY A 6 6.19 -20.99 10.96
CA GLY A 6 6.30 -22.25 11.70
C GLY A 6 5.02 -23.08 11.54
N ALA A 7 4.37 -23.43 12.65
CA ALA A 7 3.11 -24.18 12.66
C ALA A 7 1.87 -23.32 12.35
N ALA A 8 1.96 -22.00 12.44
CA ALA A 8 0.82 -21.11 12.22
C ALA A 8 0.63 -20.79 10.74
N GLN A 9 -0.55 -21.11 10.20
CA GLN A 9 -0.92 -20.82 8.83
C GLN A 9 -1.58 -19.44 8.75
N ALA A 10 -0.88 -18.48 8.16
CA ALA A 10 -1.36 -17.09 7.99
C ALA A 10 -2.18 -16.87 6.73
N LEU A 11 -1.85 -17.55 5.61
CA LEU A 11 -2.61 -17.49 4.36
C LEU A 11 -3.01 -18.91 3.94
N ARG A 12 -4.28 -19.06 3.54
CA ARG A 12 -4.92 -20.37 3.26
C ARG A 12 -5.53 -20.37 1.85
N GLY A 13 -4.69 -20.45 0.82
CA GLY A 13 -5.16 -20.49 -0.56
C GLY A 13 -5.72 -19.14 -1.06
N VAL A 14 -5.18 -18.02 -0.58
CA VAL A 14 -5.61 -16.67 -1.00
C VAL A 14 -5.35 -16.46 -2.48
N SER A 15 -6.36 -15.97 -3.21
CA SER A 15 -6.24 -15.45 -4.56
C SER A 15 -6.68 -13.99 -4.59
N LEU A 16 -5.86 -13.12 -5.18
CA LEU A 16 -6.11 -11.68 -5.28
C LEU A 16 -5.60 -11.18 -6.63
N LYS A 17 -6.30 -10.22 -7.22
CA LYS A 17 -5.87 -9.48 -8.40
C LYS A 17 -5.91 -7.98 -8.12
N ALA A 18 -4.94 -7.24 -8.63
CA ALA A 18 -4.93 -5.78 -8.63
C ALA A 18 -4.76 -5.31 -10.08
N GLY A 19 -5.75 -4.62 -10.61
CA GLY A 19 -5.76 -4.14 -12.00
C GLY A 19 -5.02 -2.81 -12.15
N ALA A 20 -4.37 -2.59 -13.30
CA ALA A 20 -3.80 -1.30 -13.65
C ALA A 20 -4.91 -0.21 -13.67
N GLY A 21 -4.61 0.97 -13.12
CA GLY A 21 -5.58 2.06 -13.01
C GLY A 21 -6.80 1.72 -12.15
N LYS A 22 -6.66 0.83 -11.18
CA LYS A 22 -7.72 0.46 -10.23
C LYS A 22 -7.22 0.51 -8.80
N ILE A 23 -8.14 0.78 -7.88
CA ILE A 23 -7.93 0.67 -6.44
C ILE A 23 -8.60 -0.61 -5.96
N THR A 24 -7.79 -1.58 -5.55
CA THR A 24 -8.25 -2.83 -4.94
C THR A 24 -8.04 -2.76 -3.45
N CYS A 25 -9.12 -2.84 -2.67
CA CYS A 25 -9.05 -2.85 -1.21
C CYS A 25 -9.07 -4.29 -0.66
N VAL A 26 -8.27 -4.55 0.38
CA VAL A 26 -8.32 -5.74 1.20
C VAL A 26 -8.74 -5.33 2.61
N LEU A 27 -9.92 -5.75 3.01
CA LEU A 27 -10.55 -5.43 4.29
C LEU A 27 -10.65 -6.67 5.17
N GLY A 28 -10.64 -6.47 6.48
CA GLY A 28 -10.81 -7.53 7.45
C GLY A 28 -10.28 -7.12 8.82
N ARG A 29 -10.60 -7.90 9.84
CA ARG A 29 -10.20 -7.65 11.22
C ARG A 29 -8.68 -7.73 11.41
N ASN A 30 -8.19 -7.30 12.58
CA ASN A 30 -6.79 -7.47 12.93
C ASN A 30 -6.44 -8.96 13.05
N GLY A 31 -5.22 -9.32 12.61
CA GLY A 31 -4.71 -10.67 12.70
C GLY A 31 -5.23 -11.66 11.64
N VAL A 32 -6.12 -11.26 10.70
CA VAL A 32 -6.64 -12.17 9.67
C VAL A 32 -5.65 -12.50 8.56
N GLY A 33 -4.47 -11.84 8.49
CA GLY A 33 -3.42 -12.12 7.52
C GLY A 33 -3.17 -11.04 6.46
N LYS A 34 -3.82 -9.87 6.54
CA LYS A 34 -3.69 -8.77 5.55
C LYS A 34 -2.24 -8.32 5.33
N THR A 35 -1.53 -7.96 6.40
CA THR A 35 -0.11 -7.55 6.34
C THR A 35 0.79 -8.69 5.83
N SER A 36 0.49 -9.95 6.18
CA SER A 36 1.22 -11.12 5.67
C SER A 36 1.06 -11.26 4.16
N LEU A 37 -0.15 -11.01 3.64
CA LEU A 37 -0.42 -11.00 2.20
C LEU A 37 0.39 -9.88 1.51
N MET A 38 0.36 -8.64 2.04
CA MET A 38 1.13 -7.52 1.49
C MET A 38 2.63 -7.81 1.48
N ARG A 39 3.18 -8.29 2.61
CA ARG A 39 4.60 -8.66 2.72
C ARG A 39 5.00 -9.78 1.75
N SER A 40 4.09 -10.71 1.44
CA SER A 40 4.34 -11.74 0.43
C SER A 40 4.37 -11.15 -0.98
N ILE A 41 3.47 -10.20 -1.30
CA ILE A 41 3.43 -9.53 -2.60
C ILE A 41 4.70 -8.72 -2.83
N VAL A 42 5.20 -7.99 -1.83
CA VAL A 42 6.40 -7.15 -1.97
C VAL A 42 7.73 -7.92 -1.76
N GLY A 43 7.66 -9.22 -1.43
CA GLY A 43 8.83 -10.10 -1.35
C GLY A 43 9.54 -10.11 -0.01
N HIS A 44 8.94 -9.55 1.05
CA HIS A 44 9.45 -9.64 2.42
C HIS A 44 9.22 -11.03 3.04
N HIS A 45 8.18 -11.75 2.58
CA HIS A 45 7.91 -13.12 2.98
C HIS A 45 7.77 -14.01 1.74
N ARG A 46 8.40 -15.17 1.79
CA ARG A 46 8.27 -16.18 0.76
C ARG A 46 7.02 -17.02 1.02
N LEU A 47 6.18 -17.21 0.02
CA LEU A 47 5.05 -18.12 0.10
C LEU A 47 5.52 -19.56 0.36
N THR A 48 4.74 -20.31 1.13
CA THR A 48 4.92 -21.75 1.30
C THR A 48 4.50 -22.50 0.03
N SER A 49 3.41 -22.05 -0.60
CA SER A 49 2.94 -22.53 -1.91
C SER A 49 2.10 -21.47 -2.62
N GLY A 50 1.94 -21.64 -3.93
CA GLY A 50 1.30 -20.66 -4.81
C GLY A 50 2.31 -19.73 -5.44
N SER A 51 1.84 -18.65 -6.06
CA SER A 51 2.68 -17.74 -6.84
C SER A 51 2.24 -16.29 -6.72
N VAL A 52 3.18 -15.38 -6.95
CA VAL A 52 2.94 -13.95 -7.18
C VAL A 52 3.39 -13.63 -8.59
N ALA A 53 2.53 -13.02 -9.40
CA ALA A 53 2.88 -12.53 -10.72
C ALA A 53 2.64 -11.02 -10.82
N PHE A 54 3.50 -10.33 -11.55
CA PHE A 54 3.38 -8.91 -11.84
C PHE A 54 3.65 -8.65 -13.33
N GLU A 55 2.72 -7.99 -14.02
CA GLU A 55 2.78 -7.78 -15.47
C GLU A 55 3.05 -9.09 -16.26
N GLY A 56 2.40 -10.18 -15.85
CA GLY A 56 2.56 -11.50 -16.48
C GLY A 56 3.85 -12.25 -16.12
N LYS A 57 4.74 -11.67 -15.31
CA LYS A 57 5.99 -12.31 -14.89
C LYS A 57 5.86 -12.88 -13.50
N ALA A 58 6.27 -14.14 -13.30
CA ALA A 58 6.32 -14.76 -11.97
C ALA A 58 7.43 -14.11 -11.11
N LEU A 59 7.09 -13.78 -9.87
CA LEU A 59 7.99 -13.14 -8.92
C LEU A 59 8.42 -14.06 -7.76
N ASP A 60 8.12 -15.35 -7.82
CA ASP A 60 8.28 -16.29 -6.68
C ASP A 60 9.74 -16.41 -6.20
N ARG A 61 10.70 -16.20 -7.10
CA ARG A 61 12.14 -16.22 -6.81
C ARG A 61 12.76 -14.83 -6.72
N SER A 62 11.97 -13.77 -6.93
CA SER A 62 12.46 -12.40 -6.92
C SER A 62 12.58 -11.89 -5.50
N ALA A 63 13.73 -11.31 -5.17
CA ALA A 63 13.93 -10.60 -3.90
C ALA A 63 13.12 -9.29 -3.86
N ALA A 64 12.90 -8.71 -2.68
CA ALA A 64 12.13 -7.48 -2.52
C ALA A 64 12.68 -6.32 -3.37
N TYR A 65 14.00 -6.17 -3.46
CA TYR A 65 14.63 -5.11 -4.26
C TYR A 65 14.40 -5.29 -5.77
N ASP A 66 14.30 -6.53 -6.28
CA ASP A 66 13.96 -6.80 -7.68
C ASP A 66 12.51 -6.45 -7.97
N ARG A 67 11.60 -6.74 -7.03
CA ARG A 67 10.19 -6.34 -7.12
C ARG A 67 10.05 -4.82 -7.10
N ALA A 68 10.81 -4.13 -6.27
CA ALA A 68 10.88 -2.67 -6.27
C ALA A 68 11.36 -2.13 -7.63
N ARG A 69 12.41 -2.72 -8.23
CA ARG A 69 12.89 -2.37 -9.58
C ARG A 69 11.89 -2.66 -10.68
N SER A 70 11.02 -3.63 -10.50
CA SER A 70 9.95 -3.93 -11.46
C SER A 70 8.79 -2.92 -11.40
N GLY A 71 8.74 -2.07 -10.37
CA GLY A 71 7.74 -1.02 -10.21
C GLY A 71 6.72 -1.29 -9.10
N ILE A 72 7.04 -2.13 -8.10
CA ILE A 72 6.20 -2.34 -6.92
C ILE A 72 6.75 -1.49 -5.79
N ALA A 73 5.97 -0.48 -5.33
CA ALA A 73 6.29 0.30 -4.14
C ALA A 73 5.41 -0.11 -2.96
N PHE A 74 5.95 -0.02 -1.75
CA PHE A 74 5.28 -0.41 -0.52
C PHE A 74 5.39 0.66 0.55
N VAL A 75 4.26 0.98 1.16
CA VAL A 75 4.16 1.80 2.37
C VAL A 75 3.62 0.89 3.48
N PRO A 76 4.47 0.45 4.42
CA PRO A 76 4.06 -0.44 5.49
C PRO A 76 3.23 0.29 6.55
N GLN A 77 2.50 -0.47 7.35
CA GLN A 77 1.94 -0.01 8.61
C GLN A 77 3.05 0.60 9.48
N GLY A 78 2.78 1.72 10.15
CA GLY A 78 3.79 2.42 10.95
C GLY A 78 4.71 3.36 10.16
N ARG A 79 4.49 3.50 8.81
CA ARG A 79 5.13 4.53 7.93
C ARG A 79 6.61 4.27 7.64
N GLU A 80 7.39 3.81 8.62
CA GLU A 80 8.84 3.52 8.52
C GLU A 80 9.65 4.66 7.87
N VAL A 81 9.37 5.91 8.27
CA VAL A 81 10.22 7.04 7.88
C VAL A 81 11.56 6.98 8.63
N PHE A 82 12.62 7.47 8.01
CA PHE A 82 13.91 7.61 8.68
C PHE A 82 13.90 8.85 9.56
N PRO A 83 13.84 8.70 10.91
CA PRO A 83 13.57 9.85 11.80
C PRO A 83 14.70 10.87 11.84
N LEU A 84 15.95 10.45 11.63
CA LEU A 84 17.13 11.32 11.66
C LEU A 84 17.43 11.98 10.31
N LEU A 85 16.90 11.45 9.21
CA LEU A 85 17.04 12.03 7.89
C LEU A 85 16.03 13.16 7.70
N THR A 86 16.41 14.16 6.91
CA THR A 86 15.50 15.22 6.46
C THR A 86 14.38 14.68 5.58
N VAL A 87 13.33 15.47 5.36
CA VAL A 87 12.26 15.15 4.40
C VAL A 87 12.84 14.89 3.02
N ARG A 88 13.80 15.74 2.57
CA ARG A 88 14.51 15.56 1.29
C ARG A 88 15.21 14.21 1.22
N GLU A 89 16.04 13.89 2.20
CA GLU A 89 16.81 12.64 2.24
C GLU A 89 15.90 11.40 2.33
N ASN A 90 14.79 11.51 3.08
CA ASN A 90 13.76 10.47 3.10
C ASN A 90 13.17 10.23 1.70
N LEU A 91 12.81 11.29 0.97
CA LEU A 91 12.31 11.17 -0.41
C LEU A 91 13.39 10.59 -1.34
N GLU A 92 14.63 11.06 -1.23
CA GLU A 92 15.76 10.61 -2.04
C GLU A 92 16.14 9.15 -1.77
N SER A 93 15.84 8.60 -0.60
CA SER A 93 15.99 7.16 -0.34
C SER A 93 15.16 6.29 -1.30
N GLY A 94 14.04 6.83 -1.83
CA GLY A 94 13.24 6.22 -2.88
C GLY A 94 13.96 6.09 -4.24
N PHE A 95 15.14 6.70 -4.43
CA PHE A 95 15.94 6.55 -5.66
C PHE A 95 16.61 5.18 -5.79
N ALA A 96 16.67 4.38 -4.71
CA ALA A 96 17.43 3.13 -4.69
C ALA A 96 17.15 2.18 -5.87
N PRO A 97 15.88 1.94 -6.30
CA PRO A 97 15.60 1.08 -7.45
C PRO A 97 15.81 1.76 -8.81
N LEU A 98 15.98 3.09 -8.86
CA LEU A 98 16.01 3.88 -10.09
C LEU A 98 17.41 3.94 -10.70
N ARG A 99 17.46 4.01 -12.04
CA ARG A 99 18.68 4.34 -12.77
C ARG A 99 19.13 5.77 -12.41
N ARG A 100 20.43 6.04 -12.46
CA ARG A 100 20.99 7.35 -12.08
C ARG A 100 20.36 8.53 -12.81
N ALA A 101 20.02 8.37 -14.08
CA ALA A 101 19.38 9.40 -14.90
C ALA A 101 17.94 9.74 -14.44
N ASP A 102 17.27 8.81 -13.78
CA ASP A 102 15.86 8.94 -13.36
C ASP A 102 15.74 9.46 -11.91
N ARG A 103 16.88 9.70 -11.22
CA ARG A 103 16.92 10.09 -9.81
C ARG A 103 16.58 11.57 -9.62
N ASN A 104 15.33 11.88 -9.61
CA ASN A 104 14.77 13.17 -9.21
C ASN A 104 13.44 12.96 -8.50
N ILE A 105 13.07 13.90 -7.64
CA ILE A 105 11.76 13.89 -6.97
C ILE A 105 10.74 14.44 -7.98
N PRO A 106 9.75 13.65 -8.42
CA PRO A 106 8.74 14.10 -9.37
C PRO A 106 7.92 15.27 -8.82
N ALA A 107 7.56 16.23 -9.68
CA ALA A 107 6.80 17.42 -9.27
C ALA A 107 5.47 17.08 -8.59
N HIS A 108 4.76 16.05 -9.09
CA HIS A 108 3.49 15.61 -8.54
C HIS A 108 3.56 15.17 -7.07
N VAL A 109 4.73 14.77 -6.55
CA VAL A 109 4.90 14.45 -5.11
C VAL A 109 4.60 15.70 -4.27
N PHE A 110 5.07 16.87 -4.71
CA PHE A 110 4.82 18.13 -4.01
C PHE A 110 3.47 18.76 -4.34
N GLU A 111 2.88 18.43 -5.48
CA GLU A 111 1.53 18.83 -5.84
C GLU A 111 0.50 18.08 -4.97
N LEU A 112 0.71 16.78 -4.75
CA LEU A 112 -0.13 15.95 -3.88
C LEU A 112 0.08 16.27 -2.40
N PHE A 113 1.32 16.55 -1.99
CA PHE A 113 1.70 16.80 -0.61
C PHE A 113 2.53 18.10 -0.47
N PRO A 114 1.91 19.30 -0.61
CA PRO A 114 2.62 20.59 -0.60
C PRO A 114 3.43 20.82 0.67
N VAL A 115 3.00 20.28 1.80
CA VAL A 115 3.68 20.37 3.10
C VAL A 115 5.10 19.80 3.06
N LEU A 116 5.34 18.76 2.26
CA LEU A 116 6.66 18.17 2.12
C LEU A 116 7.66 19.14 1.48
N LYS A 117 7.20 19.93 0.50
CA LYS A 117 8.02 20.97 -0.14
C LYS A 117 8.44 22.05 0.85
N GLN A 118 7.51 22.45 1.73
CA GLN A 118 7.76 23.48 2.77
C GLN A 118 8.73 22.98 3.86
N MET A 119 8.81 21.66 4.07
CA MET A 119 9.55 21.04 5.17
C MET A 119 10.79 20.26 4.71
N LEU A 120 11.32 20.48 3.51
CA LEU A 120 12.40 19.69 2.92
C LEU A 120 13.64 19.54 3.81
N GLY A 121 13.98 20.56 4.58
CA GLY A 121 15.13 20.55 5.51
C GLY A 121 14.80 20.02 6.91
N ARG A 122 13.54 19.71 7.22
CA ARG A 122 13.11 19.23 8.53
C ARG A 122 13.35 17.73 8.66
N ARG A 123 13.72 17.25 9.86
CA ARG A 123 13.89 15.80 10.10
C ARG A 123 12.56 15.07 10.06
N GLY A 124 12.55 13.84 9.54
CA GLY A 124 11.37 13.00 9.47
C GLY A 124 10.74 12.71 10.84
N GLY A 125 11.57 12.58 11.88
CA GLY A 125 11.11 12.37 13.25
C GLY A 125 10.37 13.56 13.88
N ASP A 126 10.60 14.79 13.37
CA ASP A 126 9.97 16.03 13.87
C ASP A 126 8.61 16.31 13.20
N LEU A 127 8.18 15.47 12.27
CA LEU A 127 6.91 15.60 11.59
C LEU A 127 5.77 15.03 12.42
N SER A 128 4.56 15.59 12.27
CA SER A 128 3.35 14.96 12.81
C SER A 128 3.09 13.60 12.16
N GLY A 129 2.31 12.74 12.80
CA GLY A 129 1.98 11.42 12.23
C GLY A 129 1.38 11.48 10.83
N GLY A 130 0.50 12.45 10.56
CA GLY A 130 -0.06 12.66 9.21
C GLY A 130 0.98 13.11 8.18
N GLN A 131 1.90 13.99 8.57
CA GLN A 131 3.00 14.43 7.71
C GLN A 131 4.00 13.30 7.43
N GLN A 132 4.26 12.44 8.42
CA GLN A 132 5.08 11.25 8.22
C GLN A 132 4.42 10.26 7.23
N GLN A 133 3.09 10.13 7.30
CA GLN A 133 2.34 9.31 6.34
C GLN A 133 2.43 9.86 4.91
N GLN A 134 2.26 11.19 4.76
CA GLN A 134 2.45 11.86 3.47
C GLN A 134 3.88 11.68 2.97
N LEU A 135 4.88 11.75 3.85
CA LEU A 135 6.30 11.52 3.51
C LEU A 135 6.55 10.08 3.07
N ALA A 136 5.98 9.08 3.77
CA ALA A 136 6.12 7.68 3.41
C ALA A 136 5.51 7.37 2.02
N ILE A 137 4.31 7.92 1.74
CA ILE A 137 3.68 7.81 0.43
C ILE A 137 4.51 8.56 -0.62
N GLY A 138 4.95 9.79 -0.34
CA GLY A 138 5.81 10.57 -1.23
C GLY A 138 7.09 9.83 -1.60
N ARG A 139 7.76 9.19 -0.63
CA ARG A 139 8.94 8.34 -0.85
C ARG A 139 8.64 7.17 -1.78
N ALA A 140 7.50 6.51 -1.62
CA ALA A 140 7.06 5.44 -2.50
C ALA A 140 6.80 5.94 -3.94
N LEU A 141 6.22 7.13 -4.09
CA LEU A 141 5.94 7.75 -5.41
C LEU A 141 7.21 8.16 -6.16
N VAL A 142 8.28 8.53 -5.44
CA VAL A 142 9.59 8.81 -6.05
C VAL A 142 10.11 7.63 -6.85
N MET A 143 9.79 6.39 -6.47
CA MET A 143 10.14 5.17 -7.19
C MET A 143 9.43 5.03 -8.55
N ARG A 144 8.46 5.91 -8.87
CA ARG A 144 7.61 5.86 -10.08
C ARG A 144 6.94 4.49 -10.24
N PRO A 145 6.16 4.05 -9.24
CA PRO A 145 5.61 2.70 -9.21
C PRO A 145 4.54 2.50 -10.27
N LYS A 146 4.36 1.25 -10.69
CA LYS A 146 3.21 0.76 -11.44
C LYS A 146 2.15 0.16 -10.51
N LEU A 147 2.61 -0.36 -9.36
CA LEU A 147 1.77 -0.83 -8.27
C LEU A 147 2.21 -0.17 -6.97
N LEU A 148 1.29 0.53 -6.31
CA LEU A 148 1.46 1.08 -4.98
C LEU A 148 0.70 0.22 -3.97
N VAL A 149 1.42 -0.37 -3.02
CA VAL A 149 0.86 -1.18 -1.94
C VAL A 149 0.87 -0.34 -0.67
N LEU A 150 -0.30 -0.14 -0.05
CA LEU A 150 -0.50 0.66 1.17
C LEU A 150 -1.08 -0.23 2.27
N ASP A 151 -0.40 -0.33 3.40
CA ASP A 151 -0.84 -1.11 4.55
C ASP A 151 -1.31 -0.18 5.68
N GLU A 152 -2.63 -0.08 5.86
CA GLU A 152 -3.35 0.74 6.85
C GLU A 152 -2.89 2.23 6.87
N PRO A 153 -2.94 2.94 5.72
CA PRO A 153 -2.41 4.29 5.62
C PRO A 153 -3.19 5.33 6.41
N THR A 154 -4.40 5.02 6.90
CA THR A 154 -5.23 5.96 7.68
C THR A 154 -5.08 5.78 9.20
N GLU A 155 -4.34 4.76 9.66
CA GLU A 155 -4.22 4.44 11.09
C GLU A 155 -3.57 5.59 11.88
N GLY A 156 -4.28 6.08 12.92
CA GLY A 156 -3.80 7.15 13.78
C GLY A 156 -3.61 8.50 13.09
N ILE A 157 -4.35 8.74 11.99
CA ILE A 157 -4.26 9.95 11.17
C ILE A 157 -5.51 10.82 11.37
N GLN A 158 -5.32 12.13 11.36
CA GLN A 158 -6.41 13.10 11.46
C GLN A 158 -7.28 13.10 10.19
N PRO A 159 -8.61 13.34 10.30
CA PRO A 159 -9.53 13.27 9.16
C PRO A 159 -9.17 14.15 7.96
N SER A 160 -8.59 15.34 8.20
CA SER A 160 -8.15 16.23 7.12
C SER A 160 -7.04 15.60 6.27
N ILE A 161 -6.07 14.94 6.92
CA ILE A 161 -4.97 14.26 6.23
C ILE A 161 -5.46 12.99 5.52
N ILE A 162 -6.42 12.26 6.11
CA ILE A 162 -7.06 11.11 5.44
C ILE A 162 -7.68 11.54 4.10
N LYS A 163 -8.36 12.68 4.07
CA LYS A 163 -8.90 13.26 2.81
C LYS A 163 -7.80 13.59 1.80
N ASP A 164 -6.65 14.13 2.26
CA ASP A 164 -5.51 14.41 1.38
C ASP A 164 -4.94 13.13 0.78
N ILE A 165 -4.77 12.09 1.60
CA ILE A 165 -4.31 10.77 1.16
C ILE A 165 -5.31 10.17 0.15
N GLY A 166 -6.61 10.26 0.43
CA GLY A 166 -7.65 9.78 -0.49
C GLY A 166 -7.61 10.51 -1.85
N ARG A 167 -7.41 11.84 -1.85
CA ARG A 167 -7.22 12.62 -3.09
C ARG A 167 -5.98 12.17 -3.86
N ALA A 168 -4.87 11.93 -3.15
CA ALA A 168 -3.65 11.45 -3.78
C ALA A 168 -3.84 10.06 -4.41
N ILE A 169 -4.49 9.13 -3.72
CA ILE A 169 -4.77 7.79 -4.24
C ILE A 169 -5.66 7.86 -5.49
N ARG A 170 -6.72 8.69 -5.49
CA ARG A 170 -7.56 8.90 -6.68
C ARG A 170 -6.76 9.47 -7.85
N TYR A 171 -5.94 10.49 -7.60
CA TYR A 171 -5.09 11.07 -8.63
C TYR A 171 -4.16 10.01 -9.26
N LEU A 172 -3.56 9.15 -8.45
CA LEU A 172 -2.66 8.10 -8.93
C LEU A 172 -3.38 7.08 -9.81
N ARG A 173 -4.62 6.71 -9.47
CA ARG A 173 -5.47 5.86 -10.31
C ARG A 173 -5.84 6.55 -11.61
N ASP A 174 -6.40 7.77 -11.51
CA ASP A 174 -7.10 8.43 -12.62
C ASP A 174 -6.14 9.08 -13.63
N GLN A 175 -5.05 9.67 -13.14
CA GLN A 175 -4.13 10.45 -13.97
C GLN A 175 -2.83 9.70 -14.28
N ALA A 176 -2.36 8.87 -13.38
CA ALA A 176 -1.11 8.14 -13.56
C ALA A 176 -1.31 6.66 -13.96
N GLY A 177 -2.55 6.15 -13.94
CA GLY A 177 -2.87 4.75 -14.29
C GLY A 177 -2.23 3.72 -13.37
N ILE A 178 -1.82 4.13 -12.15
CA ILE A 178 -1.16 3.27 -11.17
C ILE A 178 -2.18 2.32 -10.56
N ALA A 179 -1.84 1.03 -10.46
CA ALA A 179 -2.58 0.09 -9.64
C ALA A 179 -2.35 0.41 -8.17
N VAL A 180 -3.40 0.48 -7.37
CA VAL A 180 -3.30 0.66 -5.92
C VAL A 180 -3.88 -0.56 -5.21
N LEU A 181 -3.08 -1.19 -4.35
CA LEU A 181 -3.52 -2.24 -3.45
C LEU A 181 -3.52 -1.67 -2.03
N LEU A 182 -4.71 -1.50 -1.47
CA LEU A 182 -4.96 -0.83 -0.21
C LEU A 182 -5.46 -1.84 0.83
N VAL A 183 -4.72 -2.00 1.92
CA VAL A 183 -5.20 -2.71 3.10
C VAL A 183 -5.75 -1.70 4.09
N GLU A 184 -6.96 -1.92 4.56
CA GLU A 184 -7.63 -0.99 5.47
C GLU A 184 -8.61 -1.68 6.41
N GLN A 185 -8.97 -0.95 7.48
CA GLN A 185 -10.06 -1.28 8.39
C GLN A 185 -11.15 -0.17 8.36
N TYR A 186 -10.81 1.00 7.87
CA TYR A 186 -11.72 2.14 7.77
C TYR A 186 -12.63 1.99 6.56
N LEU A 187 -13.84 1.47 6.81
CA LEU A 187 -14.80 1.09 5.76
C LEU A 187 -15.21 2.25 4.86
N ASP A 188 -15.48 3.43 5.44
CA ASP A 188 -15.93 4.58 4.68
C ASP A 188 -14.85 5.08 3.70
N PHE A 189 -13.58 4.98 4.08
CA PHE A 189 -12.47 5.29 3.22
C PHE A 189 -12.37 4.34 2.03
N CYS A 190 -12.53 3.04 2.28
CA CYS A 190 -12.54 2.05 1.20
C CYS A 190 -13.78 2.19 0.31
N ARG A 191 -14.96 2.45 0.89
CA ARG A 191 -16.21 2.68 0.12
C ARG A 191 -16.07 3.85 -0.84
N GLU A 192 -15.38 4.91 -0.43
CA GLU A 192 -15.19 6.12 -1.23
C GLU A 192 -14.17 5.93 -2.37
N LEU A 193 -13.21 5.01 -2.22
CA LEU A 193 -12.04 4.90 -3.09
C LEU A 193 -12.02 3.65 -3.96
N ALA A 194 -12.48 2.51 -3.43
CA ALA A 194 -12.24 1.21 -4.06
C ALA A 194 -13.06 1.02 -5.33
N ASP A 195 -12.42 0.45 -6.34
CA ASP A 195 -13.09 -0.14 -7.50
C ASP A 195 -13.49 -1.59 -7.22
N GLU A 196 -12.70 -2.29 -6.37
CA GLU A 196 -12.93 -3.66 -5.96
C GLU A 196 -12.56 -3.84 -4.49
N VAL A 197 -13.36 -4.60 -3.76
CA VAL A 197 -13.11 -4.97 -2.37
C VAL A 197 -12.95 -6.47 -2.21
N ASN A 198 -12.00 -6.86 -1.39
CA ASN A 198 -11.72 -8.24 -1.02
C ASN A 198 -11.80 -8.33 0.50
N ILE A 199 -12.72 -9.13 1.01
CA ILE A 199 -12.89 -9.30 2.45
C ILE A 199 -12.10 -10.52 2.88
N MET A 200 -11.19 -10.30 3.82
CA MET A 200 -10.32 -11.34 4.35
C MET A 200 -10.73 -11.73 5.77
N ASP A 201 -10.92 -13.04 5.99
CA ASP A 201 -11.14 -13.61 7.31
C ASP A 201 -10.29 -14.88 7.49
N ARG A 202 -9.65 -15.01 8.65
CA ARG A 202 -8.83 -16.18 9.05
C ARG A 202 -7.91 -16.74 7.94
N GLY A 203 -7.29 -15.85 7.19
CA GLY A 203 -6.31 -16.22 6.15
C GLY A 203 -6.90 -16.60 4.80
N VAL A 204 -8.20 -16.41 4.58
CA VAL A 204 -8.88 -16.64 3.29
C VAL A 204 -9.61 -15.38 2.81
N ILE A 205 -9.77 -15.22 1.50
CA ILE A 205 -10.70 -14.23 0.93
C ILE A 205 -12.09 -14.87 0.94
N VAL A 206 -13.01 -14.29 1.71
CA VAL A 206 -14.38 -14.78 1.87
C VAL A 206 -15.37 -14.07 0.96
N HIS A 207 -15.01 -12.91 0.43
CA HIS A 207 -15.81 -12.16 -0.53
C HIS A 207 -14.91 -11.32 -1.43
N THR A 208 -15.28 -11.21 -2.70
CA THR A 208 -14.70 -10.28 -3.70
C THR A 208 -15.86 -9.67 -4.49
N GLY A 209 -15.85 -8.36 -4.63
CA GLY A 209 -16.89 -7.63 -5.36
C GLY A 209 -16.63 -6.13 -5.46
N PRO A 210 -17.56 -5.35 -5.99
CA PRO A 210 -17.46 -3.89 -6.04
C PRO A 210 -17.61 -3.26 -4.64
N ALA A 211 -17.27 -1.98 -4.51
CA ALA A 211 -17.31 -1.27 -3.22
C ALA A 211 -18.72 -1.23 -2.60
N GLU A 212 -19.77 -1.23 -3.41
CA GLU A 212 -21.17 -1.25 -2.98
C GLU A 212 -21.52 -2.49 -2.15
N ASP A 213 -20.79 -3.60 -2.34
CA ASP A 213 -21.00 -4.83 -1.56
C ASP A 213 -20.67 -4.64 -0.07
N LEU A 214 -19.95 -3.59 0.31
CA LEU A 214 -19.68 -3.26 1.72
C LEU A 214 -20.96 -2.94 2.52
N ASP A 215 -22.06 -2.63 1.85
CA ASP A 215 -23.35 -2.35 2.50
C ASP A 215 -24.19 -3.62 2.73
N ARG A 216 -23.83 -4.74 2.13
CA ARG A 216 -24.52 -6.01 2.28
C ARG A 216 -24.34 -6.60 3.68
N ALA A 217 -25.42 -7.08 4.27
CA ALA A 217 -25.40 -7.65 5.63
C ALA A 217 -24.52 -8.91 5.75
N ASP A 218 -24.45 -9.74 4.68
CA ASP A 218 -23.62 -10.94 4.61
C ASP A 218 -22.13 -10.65 4.50
N VAL A 219 -21.75 -9.46 4.03
CA VAL A 219 -20.36 -8.96 3.97
C VAL A 219 -19.99 -8.27 5.30
N ARG A 220 -20.86 -7.42 5.82
CA ARG A 220 -20.63 -6.66 7.06
C ARG A 220 -20.29 -7.53 8.27
N LYS A 221 -20.87 -8.73 8.39
CA LYS A 221 -20.59 -9.67 9.50
C LYS A 221 -19.10 -10.05 9.64
N PHE A 222 -18.29 -9.93 8.58
CA PHE A 222 -16.86 -10.18 8.63
C PHE A 222 -16.03 -8.94 9.03
N LEU A 223 -16.65 -7.76 9.03
CA LEU A 223 -16.00 -6.46 9.24
C LEU A 223 -16.32 -5.84 10.60
N THR A 224 -17.50 -6.13 11.14
CA THR A 224 -17.94 -5.67 12.47
C THR A 224 -17.69 -6.73 13.54
N VAL A 225 -17.40 -6.26 14.75
CA VAL A 225 -17.25 -7.11 15.95
C VAL A 225 -18.62 -7.50 16.45
#